data_9f1a638050447cb53e6036ef6d3e85fa
#
_entry.id   9f1a638050447cb53e6036ef6d3e85fa
#
_cell.length_a   1.000
_cell.length_b   1.000
_cell.length_c   1.000
_cell.angle_alpha   90.00
_cell.angle_beta   90.00
_cell.angle_gamma   90.00
#
_symmetry.space_group_name_H-M   'P 1'
#
loop_
_entity.id
_entity.type
_entity.pdbx_description
1 polymer ?
#
loop_
_entity_poly.entity_id
_entity_poly.type
_entity_poly.pdbx_seq_one_letter_code
_entity_poly.pdbx_strand_id
1 'polypeptide(L)'
;MPDAQFKLMRDILAAPSPVGLEAAMTYGVLKPHFESFAPKGWHLHQFKGNAGVVLDTHPGRDDMFKVMLIGHADKIRMQVRSIGEDGKIWINTDSFLPTVLIGHEVKLFSEDPDAPGSYRCIEGGTVEALGAIHFSDPGQRDGSKGIKKEQIYLDLQIHGENKKQQVLNLGVRP
;
A
#
# COMPACT_ATOMS: atom_id res chain seq x y z
N MET A 1 -6.18 9.14 -25.39
CA MET A 1 -5.17 8.13 -25.02
C MET A 1 -5.59 6.82 -25.66
N PRO A 2 -4.71 6.07 -26.35
CA PRO A 2 -5.02 4.76 -26.91
C PRO A 2 -5.52 3.79 -25.81
N ASP A 3 -6.45 2.88 -26.14
CA ASP A 3 -7.09 1.97 -25.17
C ASP A 3 -6.09 1.10 -24.40
N ALA A 4 -5.05 0.62 -25.09
CA ALA A 4 -4.01 -0.21 -24.45
C ALA A 4 -3.22 0.57 -23.38
N GLN A 5 -2.91 1.85 -23.63
CA GLN A 5 -2.23 2.71 -22.66
C GLN A 5 -3.15 3.05 -21.49
N PHE A 6 -4.43 3.28 -21.75
CA PHE A 6 -5.42 3.52 -20.70
C PHE A 6 -5.56 2.28 -19.81
N LYS A 7 -5.65 1.09 -20.42
CA LYS A 7 -5.70 -0.18 -19.69
C LYS A 7 -4.48 -0.35 -18.79
N LEU A 8 -3.27 -0.14 -19.32
CA LEU A 8 -2.03 -0.24 -18.54
C LEU A 8 -2.03 0.74 -17.36
N MET A 9 -2.39 2.00 -17.59
CA MET A 9 -2.47 3.00 -16.53
C MET A 9 -3.46 2.57 -15.44
N ARG A 10 -4.64 2.09 -15.83
CA ARG A 10 -5.63 1.57 -14.87
C ARG A 10 -5.09 0.40 -14.08
N ASP A 11 -4.44 -0.56 -14.72
CA ASP A 11 -3.90 -1.76 -14.09
C ASP A 11 -2.76 -1.38 -13.10
N ILE A 12 -1.92 -0.40 -13.45
CA ILE A 12 -0.90 0.18 -12.56
C ILE A 12 -1.56 0.83 -11.33
N LEU A 13 -2.59 1.64 -11.53
CA LEU A 13 -3.28 2.33 -10.44
C LEU A 13 -4.04 1.35 -9.53
N ALA A 14 -4.59 0.29 -10.10
CA ALA A 14 -5.35 -0.72 -9.36
C ALA A 14 -4.46 -1.72 -8.60
N ALA A 15 -3.20 -1.94 -9.02
CA ALA A 15 -2.31 -2.90 -8.39
C ALA A 15 -2.08 -2.55 -6.92
N PRO A 16 -2.32 -3.46 -5.97
CA PRO A 16 -2.06 -3.24 -4.55
C PRO A 16 -0.55 -3.42 -4.28
N SER A 17 0.19 -2.33 -4.35
CA SER A 17 1.65 -2.32 -4.22
C SER A 17 2.15 -1.36 -3.15
N PRO A 18 1.72 -1.48 -1.88
CA PRO A 18 2.31 -0.68 -0.81
C PRO A 18 3.80 -1.02 -0.66
N VAL A 19 4.58 -0.10 -0.10
CA VAL A 19 6.02 -0.31 0.18
C VAL A 19 6.25 -1.65 0.86
N GLY A 20 7.11 -2.50 0.29
CA GLY A 20 7.39 -3.85 0.75
C GLY A 20 6.50 -4.95 0.14
N LEU A 21 5.47 -4.58 -0.65
CA LEU A 21 4.57 -5.52 -1.33
C LEU A 21 4.46 -5.21 -2.83
N GLU A 22 5.56 -4.83 -3.46
CA GLU A 22 5.60 -4.36 -4.84
C GLU A 22 5.30 -5.45 -5.89
N ALA A 23 5.25 -6.73 -5.50
CA ALA A 23 5.06 -7.86 -6.42
C ALA A 23 3.80 -7.74 -7.28
N ALA A 24 2.71 -7.24 -6.73
CA ALA A 24 1.47 -7.04 -7.47
C ALA A 24 1.64 -6.05 -8.63
N MET A 25 2.52 -5.07 -8.49
CA MET A 25 2.88 -4.13 -9.55
C MET A 25 3.95 -4.71 -10.47
N THR A 26 5.08 -5.12 -9.90
CA THR A 26 6.27 -5.50 -10.67
C THR A 26 6.06 -6.79 -11.45
N TYR A 27 5.47 -7.81 -10.84
CA TYR A 27 5.26 -9.10 -11.46
C TYR A 27 3.85 -9.25 -12.05
N GLY A 28 2.86 -8.64 -11.44
CA GLY A 28 1.47 -8.73 -11.89
C GLY A 28 1.13 -7.81 -13.06
N VAL A 29 1.79 -6.67 -13.18
CA VAL A 29 1.48 -5.67 -14.20
C VAL A 29 2.68 -5.38 -15.12
N LEU A 30 3.81 -4.95 -14.53
CA LEU A 30 4.93 -4.46 -15.33
C LEU A 30 5.63 -5.57 -16.12
N LYS A 31 5.89 -6.71 -15.49
CA LYS A 31 6.53 -7.85 -16.17
C LYS A 31 5.74 -8.35 -17.37
N PRO A 32 4.44 -8.71 -17.26
CA PRO A 32 3.65 -9.12 -18.41
C PRO A 32 3.58 -8.05 -19.51
N HIS A 33 3.54 -6.78 -19.11
CA HIS A 33 3.56 -5.68 -20.07
C HIS A 33 4.88 -5.64 -20.85
N PHE A 34 6.03 -5.72 -20.18
CA PHE A 34 7.33 -5.76 -20.84
C PHE A 34 7.46 -6.98 -21.77
N GLU A 35 7.05 -8.15 -21.30
CA GLU A 35 7.06 -9.39 -22.11
C GLU A 35 6.19 -9.28 -23.37
N SER A 36 5.10 -8.49 -23.32
CA SER A 36 4.18 -8.34 -24.45
C SER A 36 4.77 -7.63 -25.66
N PHE A 37 5.80 -6.82 -25.48
CA PHE A 37 6.41 -6.04 -26.58
C PHE A 37 7.92 -6.21 -26.73
N ALA A 38 8.58 -6.86 -25.76
CA ALA A 38 10.04 -7.03 -25.79
C ALA A 38 10.48 -7.86 -27.00
N PRO A 39 11.32 -7.32 -27.90
CA PRO A 39 11.87 -8.09 -29.01
C PRO A 39 12.75 -9.26 -28.53
N LYS A 40 12.92 -10.25 -29.42
CA LYS A 40 13.87 -11.34 -29.16
C LYS A 40 15.28 -10.77 -28.94
N GLY A 41 15.90 -11.16 -27.84
CA GLY A 41 17.25 -10.71 -27.47
C GLY A 41 17.27 -9.63 -26.38
N TRP A 42 16.13 -9.04 -26.05
CA TRP A 42 16.02 -8.24 -24.83
C TRP A 42 15.91 -9.17 -23.61
N HIS A 43 16.37 -8.70 -22.46
CA HIS A 43 16.36 -9.50 -21.25
C HIS A 43 15.61 -8.82 -20.12
N LEU A 44 14.70 -9.56 -19.50
CA LEU A 44 13.95 -9.10 -18.34
C LEU A 44 14.59 -9.61 -17.05
N HIS A 45 15.15 -8.72 -16.26
CA HIS A 45 15.69 -9.03 -14.94
C HIS A 45 14.61 -8.87 -13.88
N GLN A 46 14.50 -9.86 -13.00
CA GLN A 46 13.68 -9.85 -11.81
C GLN A 46 14.55 -9.84 -10.56
N PHE A 47 14.26 -8.97 -9.64
CA PHE A 47 15.00 -8.86 -8.39
C PHE A 47 14.30 -9.64 -7.28
N LYS A 48 15.08 -10.35 -6.47
CA LYS A 48 14.58 -11.05 -5.28
C LYS A 48 13.88 -10.06 -4.32
N GLY A 49 12.88 -10.56 -3.61
CA GLY A 49 12.12 -9.74 -2.65
C GLY A 49 11.15 -8.78 -3.31
N ASN A 50 10.81 -9.02 -4.58
CA ASN A 50 9.82 -8.24 -5.33
C ASN A 50 10.20 -6.77 -5.58
N ALA A 51 11.49 -6.43 -5.39
CA ALA A 51 11.96 -5.05 -5.43
C ALA A 51 11.80 -4.37 -6.79
N GLY A 52 11.77 -5.13 -7.89
CA GLY A 52 11.59 -4.51 -9.18
C GLY A 52 11.78 -5.45 -10.37
N VAL A 53 11.55 -4.90 -11.55
CA VAL A 53 11.84 -5.51 -12.86
C VAL A 53 12.60 -4.51 -13.71
N VAL A 54 13.57 -4.99 -14.46
CA VAL A 54 14.35 -4.18 -15.43
C VAL A 54 14.32 -4.86 -16.78
N LEU A 55 13.99 -4.12 -17.83
CA LEU A 55 14.10 -4.56 -19.21
C LEU A 55 15.41 -4.03 -19.81
N ASP A 56 16.37 -4.93 -20.01
CA ASP A 56 17.64 -4.62 -20.65
C ASP A 56 17.53 -4.87 -22.16
N THR A 57 17.71 -3.82 -22.95
CA THR A 57 17.59 -3.88 -24.40
C THR A 57 18.84 -4.42 -25.09
N HIS A 58 19.99 -4.43 -24.40
CA HIS A 58 21.29 -4.89 -24.94
C HIS A 58 22.07 -5.68 -23.87
N PRO A 59 21.57 -6.83 -23.46
CA PRO A 59 22.21 -7.64 -22.41
C PRO A 59 23.61 -8.10 -22.87
N GLY A 60 24.57 -8.03 -21.95
CA GLY A 60 25.95 -8.45 -22.20
C GLY A 60 26.77 -7.48 -23.07
N ARG A 61 26.25 -6.30 -23.40
CA ARG A 61 26.98 -5.26 -24.14
C ARG A 61 27.48 -4.20 -23.17
N ASP A 62 28.75 -4.29 -22.79
CA ASP A 62 29.44 -3.33 -21.90
C ASP A 62 30.23 -2.27 -22.67
N ASP A 63 30.30 -2.41 -23.99
CA ASP A 63 31.00 -1.55 -24.94
C ASP A 63 30.13 -0.37 -25.46
N MET A 64 28.92 -0.22 -24.92
CA MET A 64 27.95 0.80 -25.36
C MET A 64 27.62 1.76 -24.23
N PHE A 65 27.31 2.98 -24.62
CA PHE A 65 26.63 3.91 -23.71
C PHE A 65 25.21 3.40 -23.40
N LYS A 66 24.90 3.26 -22.11
CA LYS A 66 23.57 2.82 -21.65
C LYS A 66 22.85 3.95 -20.92
N VAL A 67 21.58 4.11 -21.20
CA VAL A 67 20.67 5.02 -20.48
C VAL A 67 19.69 4.18 -19.66
N MET A 68 19.60 4.45 -18.38
CA MET A 68 18.62 3.81 -17.50
C MET A 68 17.46 4.78 -17.21
N LEU A 69 16.24 4.35 -17.54
CA LEU A 69 15.01 5.02 -17.14
C LEU A 69 14.46 4.33 -15.91
N ILE A 70 14.28 5.07 -14.82
CA ILE A 70 13.89 4.53 -13.53
C ILE A 70 12.55 5.14 -13.12
N GLY A 71 11.63 4.29 -12.66
CA GLY A 71 10.39 4.68 -12.00
C GLY A 71 10.16 3.82 -10.77
N HIS A 72 9.55 4.38 -9.71
CA HIS A 72 9.18 3.60 -8.54
C HIS A 72 7.89 2.81 -8.78
N ALA A 73 7.79 1.63 -8.17
CA ALA A 73 6.65 0.73 -8.31
C ALA A 73 5.79 0.64 -7.04
N ASP A 74 6.29 1.20 -5.94
CA ASP A 74 5.59 1.21 -4.67
C ASP A 74 4.59 2.37 -4.56
N LYS A 75 3.62 2.17 -3.68
CA LYS A 75 2.64 3.18 -3.25
C LYS A 75 2.84 3.49 -1.78
N ILE A 76 2.56 4.73 -1.39
CA ILE A 76 2.58 5.15 0.02
C ILE A 76 1.68 4.22 0.84
N ARG A 77 2.15 3.87 2.04
CA ARG A 77 1.44 2.98 2.97
C ARG A 77 1.28 3.57 4.35
N MET A 78 0.39 2.95 5.09
CA MET A 78 0.34 3.01 6.55
C MET A 78 0.67 1.62 7.10
N GLN A 79 1.12 1.56 8.34
CA GLN A 79 1.39 0.30 9.03
C GLN A 79 0.51 0.17 10.26
N VAL A 80 0.02 -1.04 10.52
CA VAL A 80 -0.62 -1.37 11.80
C VAL A 80 0.46 -1.34 12.88
N ARG A 81 0.24 -0.52 13.90
CA ARG A 81 1.15 -0.38 15.05
C ARG A 81 0.71 -1.25 16.23
N SER A 82 -0.57 -1.23 16.53
CA SER A 82 -1.16 -2.00 17.62
C SER A 82 -2.67 -2.10 17.43
N ILE A 83 -3.28 -3.06 18.15
CA ILE A 83 -4.73 -3.28 18.17
C ILE A 83 -5.19 -3.11 19.62
N GLY A 84 -6.10 -2.17 19.87
CA GLY A 84 -6.69 -1.91 21.17
C GLY A 84 -7.73 -2.95 21.56
N GLU A 85 -8.01 -3.08 22.85
CA GLU A 85 -9.07 -3.96 23.38
C GLU A 85 -10.46 -3.59 22.84
N ASP A 86 -10.64 -2.31 22.51
CA ASP A 86 -11.85 -1.75 21.89
C ASP A 86 -11.95 -2.00 20.38
N GLY A 87 -11.00 -2.72 19.79
CA GLY A 87 -10.94 -3.05 18.36
C GLY A 87 -10.35 -1.97 17.47
N LYS A 88 -9.95 -0.82 18.02
CA LYS A 88 -9.26 0.21 17.25
C LYS A 88 -7.89 -0.27 16.78
N ILE A 89 -7.61 -0.08 15.50
CA ILE A 89 -6.32 -0.43 14.90
C ILE A 89 -5.50 0.84 14.78
N TRP A 90 -4.53 0.99 15.67
CA TRP A 90 -3.63 2.14 15.65
C TRP A 90 -2.64 2.01 14.51
N ILE A 91 -2.49 3.10 13.75
CA ILE A 91 -1.70 3.12 12.52
C ILE A 91 -0.53 4.08 12.63
N ASN A 92 0.52 3.76 11.90
CA ASN A 92 1.66 4.63 11.66
C ASN A 92 1.57 5.20 10.24
N THR A 93 1.71 6.51 10.10
CA THR A 93 1.54 7.22 8.83
C THR A 93 2.87 7.81 8.40
N ASP A 94 3.77 6.98 7.89
CA ASP A 94 5.14 7.43 7.62
C ASP A 94 5.23 8.55 6.59
N SER A 95 4.27 8.61 5.64
CA SER A 95 4.32 9.55 4.51
C SER A 95 3.04 10.37 4.34
N PHE A 96 2.04 10.18 5.18
CA PHE A 96 0.78 10.94 5.12
C PHE A 96 0.67 11.94 6.27
N LEU A 97 0.07 13.08 5.98
CA LEU A 97 -0.43 13.97 7.01
C LEU A 97 -1.68 13.34 7.65
N PRO A 98 -1.72 13.10 8.96
CA PRO A 98 -2.85 12.44 9.62
C PRO A 98 -4.20 13.10 9.33
N THR A 99 -4.22 14.41 9.25
CA THR A 99 -5.44 15.20 8.99
C THR A 99 -6.12 14.85 7.67
N VAL A 100 -5.35 14.52 6.62
CA VAL A 100 -5.93 14.22 5.30
C VAL A 100 -6.45 12.79 5.19
N LEU A 101 -6.18 11.93 6.17
CA LEU A 101 -6.60 10.54 6.15
C LEU A 101 -7.99 10.31 6.73
N ILE A 102 -8.45 11.23 7.59
CA ILE A 102 -9.72 11.06 8.31
C ILE A 102 -10.88 10.97 7.33
N GLY A 103 -11.74 9.98 7.55
CA GLY A 103 -12.89 9.69 6.71
C GLY A 103 -12.57 8.91 5.41
N HIS A 104 -11.30 8.57 5.16
CA HIS A 104 -10.95 7.76 4.00
C HIS A 104 -11.12 6.27 4.30
N GLU A 105 -11.74 5.58 3.36
CA GLU A 105 -11.71 4.12 3.31
C GLU A 105 -10.34 3.64 2.86
N VAL A 106 -9.85 2.59 3.48
CA VAL A 106 -8.56 1.99 3.17
C VAL A 106 -8.67 0.48 3.03
N LYS A 107 -7.76 -0.09 2.27
CA LYS A 107 -7.55 -1.54 2.19
C LYS A 107 -6.41 -1.92 3.11
N LEU A 108 -6.65 -2.93 3.94
CA LEU A 108 -5.64 -3.47 4.83
C LEU A 108 -5.10 -4.77 4.22
N PHE A 109 -3.78 -4.86 4.07
CA PHE A 109 -3.11 -6.06 3.60
C PHE A 109 -2.41 -6.73 4.77
N SER A 110 -2.71 -7.99 5.00
CA SER A 110 -2.08 -8.80 6.02
C SER A 110 -1.51 -10.07 5.41
N GLU A 111 -0.30 -10.45 5.80
CA GLU A 111 0.28 -11.71 5.36
C GLU A 111 -0.57 -12.88 5.83
N ASP A 112 -0.79 -13.84 4.93
CA ASP A 112 -1.50 -15.06 5.27
C ASP A 112 -0.57 -15.99 6.07
N PRO A 113 -0.87 -16.31 7.33
CA PRO A 113 -0.01 -17.15 8.15
C PRO A 113 0.11 -18.58 7.60
N ASP A 114 -0.90 -19.04 6.84
CA ASP A 114 -0.92 -20.37 6.25
C ASP A 114 -0.25 -20.45 4.88
N ALA A 115 0.06 -19.27 4.29
CA ALA A 115 0.68 -19.16 2.97
C ALA A 115 1.69 -18.00 2.96
N PRO A 116 2.90 -18.19 3.50
CA PRO A 116 3.94 -17.15 3.53
C PRO A 116 4.20 -16.54 2.15
N GLY A 117 4.24 -15.21 2.10
CA GLY A 117 4.35 -14.45 0.86
C GLY A 117 3.04 -14.18 0.13
N SER A 118 1.92 -14.72 0.62
CA SER A 118 0.57 -14.37 0.21
C SER A 118 -0.03 -13.34 1.14
N TYR A 119 -0.92 -12.49 0.63
CA TYR A 119 -1.55 -11.44 1.40
C TYR A 119 -3.06 -11.51 1.26
N ARG A 120 -3.74 -11.39 2.39
CA ARG A 120 -5.19 -11.18 2.44
C ARG A 120 -5.47 -9.69 2.36
N CYS A 121 -6.49 -9.32 1.60
CA CYS A 121 -7.01 -7.97 1.55
C CYS A 121 -8.28 -7.90 2.40
N ILE A 122 -8.30 -6.99 3.38
CA ILE A 122 -9.44 -6.70 4.24
C ILE A 122 -9.93 -5.31 3.83
N GLU A 123 -11.18 -5.23 3.42
CA GLU A 123 -11.81 -3.98 2.96
C GLU A 123 -12.80 -3.44 4.02
N GLY A 124 -13.25 -2.21 3.85
CA GLY A 124 -14.27 -1.59 4.69
C GLY A 124 -13.76 -0.92 5.95
N GLY A 125 -12.45 -0.72 6.06
CA GLY A 125 -11.89 0.07 7.15
C GLY A 125 -11.89 1.56 6.86
N THR A 126 -12.31 2.38 7.84
CA THR A 126 -12.29 3.84 7.76
C THR A 126 -11.27 4.42 8.74
N VAL A 127 -10.51 5.39 8.29
CA VAL A 127 -9.59 6.13 9.19
C VAL A 127 -10.37 7.15 9.98
N GLU A 128 -10.31 7.01 11.30
CA GLU A 128 -11.05 7.84 12.25
C GLU A 128 -10.11 8.60 13.17
N ALA A 129 -10.60 9.74 13.68
CA ALA A 129 -9.90 10.48 14.73
C ALA A 129 -10.37 10.05 16.13
N LEU A 130 -9.45 10.07 17.08
CA LEU A 130 -9.75 9.78 18.47
C LEU A 130 -10.61 10.91 19.07
N GLY A 131 -11.84 10.57 19.40
CA GLY A 131 -12.80 11.48 20.02
C GLY A 131 -13.37 12.52 19.05
N ALA A 132 -14.25 13.36 19.56
CA ALA A 132 -14.79 14.47 18.81
C ALA A 132 -13.76 15.61 18.73
N ILE A 133 -13.05 15.70 17.63
CA ILE A 133 -11.97 16.69 17.39
C ILE A 133 -12.43 18.11 17.74
N HIS A 134 -13.72 18.43 17.50
CA HIS A 134 -14.30 19.74 17.82
C HIS A 134 -14.22 20.12 19.28
N PHE A 135 -14.05 19.16 20.19
CA PHE A 135 -14.07 19.39 21.63
C PHE A 135 -12.75 19.09 22.32
N SER A 136 -11.80 18.45 21.62
CA SER A 136 -10.56 17.97 22.24
C SER A 136 -9.48 19.06 22.37
N ASP A 137 -9.31 19.88 21.35
CA ASP A 137 -8.30 20.96 21.33
C ASP A 137 -8.83 22.16 20.50
N PRO A 138 -8.88 23.38 21.09
CA PRO A 138 -9.28 24.56 20.35
C PRO A 138 -8.48 24.78 19.07
N GLY A 139 -7.17 24.51 19.08
CA GLY A 139 -6.33 24.65 17.89
C GLY A 139 -6.62 23.64 16.79
N GLN A 140 -7.14 22.46 17.13
CA GLN A 140 -7.60 21.49 16.13
C GLN A 140 -8.95 21.90 15.54
N ARG A 141 -9.80 22.53 16.35
CA ARG A 141 -11.09 23.02 15.91
C ARG A 141 -11.00 24.20 14.94
N ASP A 142 -10.10 25.14 15.17
CA ASP A 142 -9.89 26.32 14.31
C ASP A 142 -8.87 26.07 13.19
N GLY A 143 -8.28 24.86 13.12
CA GLY A 143 -7.31 24.48 12.09
C GLY A 143 -5.90 25.01 12.33
N SER A 144 -5.61 25.66 13.46
CA SER A 144 -4.26 26.16 13.77
C SER A 144 -3.29 25.05 14.19
N LYS A 145 -3.81 23.88 14.59
CA LYS A 145 -3.03 22.69 14.92
C LYS A 145 -3.48 21.49 14.10
N GLY A 146 -2.50 20.78 13.52
CA GLY A 146 -2.74 19.51 12.86
C GLY A 146 -3.06 18.38 13.84
N ILE A 147 -3.72 17.33 13.33
CA ILE A 147 -3.94 16.08 14.05
C ILE A 147 -2.65 15.29 14.08
N LYS A 148 -2.32 14.72 15.23
CA LYS A 148 -1.13 13.87 15.38
C LYS A 148 -1.46 12.42 14.98
N LYS A 149 -0.43 11.68 14.56
CA LYS A 149 -0.58 10.26 14.19
C LYS A 149 -1.08 9.37 15.34
N GLU A 150 -0.83 9.76 16.58
CA GLU A 150 -1.31 9.06 17.77
C GLU A 150 -2.80 9.28 18.04
N GLN A 151 -3.43 10.19 17.31
CA GLN A 151 -4.85 10.54 17.45
C GLN A 151 -5.73 9.93 16.38
N ILE A 152 -5.18 9.13 15.46
CA ILE A 152 -5.94 8.45 14.42
C ILE A 152 -5.81 6.93 14.51
N TYR A 153 -6.85 6.25 14.12
CA TYR A 153 -6.93 4.80 14.08
C TYR A 153 -7.76 4.35 12.88
N LEU A 154 -7.61 3.11 12.50
CA LEU A 154 -8.48 2.45 11.53
C LEU A 154 -9.60 1.73 12.27
N ASP A 155 -10.85 1.99 11.88
CA ASP A 155 -12.03 1.31 12.37
C ASP A 155 -12.57 0.36 11.31
N LEU A 156 -12.67 -0.91 11.65
CA LEU A 156 -13.33 -1.95 10.84
C LEU A 156 -14.80 -2.12 11.21
N GLN A 157 -15.34 -1.23 12.04
CA GLN A 157 -16.73 -1.24 12.50
C GLN A 157 -17.12 -2.57 13.18
N ILE A 158 -16.20 -3.14 13.95
CA ILE A 158 -16.43 -4.37 14.70
C ILE A 158 -17.36 -4.09 15.90
N HIS A 159 -18.42 -4.87 16.01
CA HIS A 159 -19.43 -4.74 17.06
C HIS A 159 -19.40 -5.91 18.06
N GLY A 160 -20.00 -5.71 19.24
CA GLY A 160 -20.11 -6.73 20.29
C GLY A 160 -18.91 -6.78 21.21
N GLU A 161 -18.70 -7.94 21.83
CA GLU A 161 -17.62 -8.20 22.79
C GLU A 161 -16.36 -8.73 22.11
N ASN A 162 -15.23 -8.71 22.84
CA ASN A 162 -13.95 -9.25 22.36
C ASN A 162 -13.49 -8.69 21.02
N LYS A 163 -13.69 -7.39 20.80
CA LYS A 163 -13.43 -6.72 19.52
C LYS A 163 -12.00 -6.91 19.03
N LYS A 164 -11.01 -6.83 19.90
CA LYS A 164 -9.61 -7.10 19.56
C LYS A 164 -9.44 -8.49 18.96
N GLN A 165 -10.04 -9.52 19.58
CA GLN A 165 -9.95 -10.89 19.08
C GLN A 165 -10.65 -11.02 17.72
N GLN A 166 -11.76 -10.34 17.51
CA GLN A 166 -12.44 -10.33 16.22
C GLN A 166 -11.54 -9.72 15.14
N VAL A 167 -10.86 -8.60 15.42
CA VAL A 167 -9.87 -7.99 14.50
C VAL A 167 -8.73 -8.96 14.20
N LEU A 168 -8.18 -9.62 15.21
CA LEU A 168 -7.13 -10.63 15.03
C LEU A 168 -7.59 -11.82 14.19
N ASN A 169 -8.85 -12.25 14.33
CA ASN A 169 -9.43 -13.34 13.55
C ASN A 169 -9.61 -13.00 12.07
N LEU A 170 -9.73 -11.71 11.71
CA LEU A 170 -9.68 -11.26 10.33
C LEU A 170 -8.28 -11.36 9.71
N GLY A 171 -7.27 -11.65 10.52
CA GLY A 171 -5.90 -11.77 10.08
C GLY A 171 -5.07 -10.49 10.25
N VAL A 172 -5.62 -9.44 10.86
CA VAL A 172 -4.86 -8.22 11.14
C VAL A 172 -3.75 -8.49 12.15
N ARG A 173 -2.55 -8.03 11.88
CA ARG A 173 -1.38 -8.15 12.76
C ARG A 173 -0.66 -6.79 12.85
N PRO A 174 -0.11 -6.45 14.03
CA PRO A 174 0.80 -5.32 14.18
C PRO A 174 2.11 -5.51 13.43
#